data_6f354c91f2b5b48bd0265faddea644ff
#
_entry.id   6f354c91f2b5b48bd0265faddea644ff
#
_cell.length_a   1.000
_cell.length_b   1.000
_cell.length_c   1.000
_cell.angle_alpha   90.00
_cell.angle_beta   90.00
_cell.angle_gamma   90.00
#
_symmetry.space_group_name_H-M   'P 1'
#
loop_
_entity.id
_entity.type
_entity.pdbx_description
1 polymer ?
#
loop_
_entity_poly.entity_id
_entity_poly.type
_entity_poly.pdbx_seq_one_letter_code
_entity_poly.pdbx_strand_id
1 'polypeptide(L)'
;YGGGGAGFAPMASPLTAFRRTIKTQSKGWTAYNIMQRKAAPQNLRGHFFVSGWVCQPSEVASTRWENTDYRQRLDSCTAARVFFISPGDSRIELTLNDSLRREFEVEGAAAVRQVTVTAPHIRSLAFKVNSGTEGFIGYGAVFEADGVVVDNYSVRSNNGQAMFWTNPSVNAQINAHAGYDLVILQYGLNIMQTGVHNYTNYARQIEKMVVYVQQCFPTAAVLVLGVSDRSVKTDAGFEPMDAIPYMLDYQRGAAENTGAAFWPTCDAMRSLGGMEQFVANGWAGKDYTHINYAGGRRVAWSLVDAINAGAYEAHAAAEAARIRRQAEQAVLDSVRLLKIDRELRPVSAIGNLNTPRK
;
A
#
# COMPACT_ATOMS: atom_id res chain seq x y z
N TYR A 1 -10.60 11.58 1.07
CA TYR A 1 -11.22 10.31 0.64
C TYR A 1 -12.23 9.72 1.62
N GLY A 2 -12.30 10.13 2.82
CA GLY A 2 -13.04 9.45 3.86
C GLY A 2 -12.22 8.30 4.46
N GLY A 3 -12.14 8.22 5.78
CA GLY A 3 -11.29 7.27 6.48
C GLY A 3 -11.84 5.85 6.40
N GLY A 4 -10.99 4.89 6.08
CA GLY A 4 -11.29 3.47 5.98
C GLY A 4 -10.91 2.66 7.21
N GLY A 5 -10.81 3.26 8.40
CA GLY A 5 -10.41 2.59 9.63
C GLY A 5 -8.94 2.81 10.01
N ALA A 6 -8.46 2.10 11.02
CA ALA A 6 -7.12 2.28 11.56
C ALA A 6 -6.02 1.58 10.75
N GLY A 7 -6.38 0.72 9.79
CA GLY A 7 -5.44 -0.10 9.01
C GLY A 7 -4.76 -1.20 9.83
N PHE A 8 -3.61 -1.66 9.35
CA PHE A 8 -2.87 -2.75 9.98
C PHE A 8 -2.29 -2.37 11.36
N ALA A 9 -2.50 -3.24 12.33
CA ALA A 9 -1.87 -3.21 13.64
C ALA A 9 -1.19 -4.56 13.93
N PRO A 10 0.10 -4.59 14.28
CA PRO A 10 0.81 -5.84 14.55
C PRO A 10 0.24 -6.57 15.77
N MET A 11 0.45 -7.90 15.81
CA MET A 11 0.06 -8.76 16.94
C MET A 11 0.74 -8.31 18.23
N ALA A 12 2.05 -8.08 18.16
CA ALA A 12 2.83 -7.47 19.23
C ALA A 12 4.03 -6.74 18.62
N SER A 13 4.33 -5.56 19.11
CA SER A 13 5.50 -4.79 18.71
C SER A 13 5.72 -3.64 19.69
N PRO A 14 6.96 -3.29 20.05
CA PRO A 14 7.24 -2.08 20.82
C PRO A 14 6.75 -0.79 20.16
N LEU A 15 6.59 -0.79 18.82
CA LEU A 15 6.13 0.37 18.06
C LEU A 15 4.64 0.67 18.23
N THR A 16 3.86 -0.29 18.75
CA THR A 16 2.41 -0.08 18.99
C THR A 16 2.14 1.03 20.01
N ALA A 17 3.05 1.25 20.96
CA ALA A 17 2.93 2.31 21.96
C ALA A 17 2.94 3.74 21.36
N PHE A 18 3.46 3.91 20.15
CA PHE A 18 3.53 5.20 19.47
C PHE A 18 2.35 5.47 18.53
N ARG A 19 1.45 4.48 18.34
CA ARG A 19 0.27 4.65 17.50
C ARG A 19 -0.84 5.36 18.25
N ARG A 20 -1.34 6.45 17.65
CA ARG A 20 -2.46 7.23 18.23
C ARG A 20 -3.84 6.75 17.75
N THR A 21 -3.88 6.04 16.62
CA THR A 21 -5.13 5.62 15.98
C THR A 21 -5.71 4.34 16.57
N ILE A 22 -4.85 3.53 17.19
CA ILE A 22 -5.23 2.25 17.77
C ILE A 22 -4.35 1.94 18.98
N LYS A 23 -4.96 1.53 20.07
CA LYS A 23 -4.26 1.00 21.25
C LYS A 23 -4.11 -0.51 21.09
N THR A 24 -2.94 -1.02 21.40
CA THR A 24 -2.65 -2.47 21.35
C THR A 24 -2.17 -2.93 22.71
N GLN A 25 -2.82 -3.96 23.25
CA GLN A 25 -2.44 -4.63 24.49
C GLN A 25 -2.17 -6.10 24.16
N SER A 26 -0.92 -6.55 24.27
CA SER A 26 -0.52 -7.91 23.95
C SER A 26 0.12 -8.60 25.16
N LYS A 27 -0.19 -9.89 25.32
CA LYS A 27 0.33 -10.74 26.39
C LYS A 27 0.65 -12.13 25.82
N GLY A 28 1.72 -12.74 26.30
CA GLY A 28 2.10 -14.10 25.92
C GLY A 28 2.69 -14.23 24.51
N TRP A 29 3.02 -13.13 23.84
CA TRP A 29 3.69 -13.12 22.55
C TRP A 29 5.18 -12.76 22.69
N THR A 30 6.03 -13.49 21.99
CA THR A 30 7.42 -13.08 21.71
C THR A 30 7.47 -12.53 20.28
N ALA A 31 7.81 -11.25 20.14
CA ALA A 31 7.88 -10.57 18.86
C ALA A 31 9.33 -10.46 18.37
N TYR A 32 9.55 -10.76 17.10
CA TYR A 32 10.86 -10.70 16.44
C TYR A 32 10.83 -9.69 15.31
N ASN A 33 11.86 -8.83 15.27
CA ASN A 33 12.02 -7.80 14.25
C ASN A 33 12.93 -8.29 13.12
N ILE A 34 12.59 -7.97 11.88
CA ILE A 34 13.33 -8.37 10.69
C ILE A 34 14.77 -7.84 10.67
N MET A 35 15.02 -6.65 11.23
CA MET A 35 16.38 -6.09 11.33
C MET A 35 17.27 -6.91 12.28
N GLN A 36 16.64 -7.66 13.18
CA GLN A 36 17.29 -8.57 14.13
C GLN A 36 16.90 -10.04 13.87
N ARG A 37 16.58 -10.38 12.62
CA ARG A 37 16.04 -11.71 12.25
C ARG A 37 16.87 -12.89 12.74
N LYS A 38 18.18 -12.72 12.94
CA LYS A 38 19.06 -13.76 13.46
C LYS A 38 18.73 -14.15 14.91
N ALA A 39 18.08 -13.26 15.68
CA ALA A 39 17.61 -13.54 17.02
C ALA A 39 16.32 -14.38 17.03
N ALA A 40 15.57 -14.40 15.91
CA ALA A 40 14.38 -15.23 15.80
C ALA A 40 14.77 -16.74 15.72
N PRO A 41 13.96 -17.65 16.27
CA PRO A 41 14.06 -19.07 16.05
C PRO A 41 14.13 -19.43 14.57
N GLN A 42 14.83 -20.50 14.21
CA GLN A 42 15.10 -20.84 12.81
C GLN A 42 13.80 -21.06 12.00
N ASN A 43 12.80 -21.69 12.61
CA ASN A 43 11.48 -21.90 12.00
C ASN A 43 10.71 -20.60 11.70
N LEU A 44 11.01 -19.48 12.36
CA LEU A 44 10.37 -18.18 12.13
C LEU A 44 11.09 -17.32 11.10
N ARG A 45 12.40 -17.55 10.88
CA ARG A 45 13.23 -16.70 9.99
C ARG A 45 12.73 -16.64 8.54
N GLY A 46 12.05 -17.69 8.10
CA GLY A 46 11.45 -17.79 6.77
C GLY A 46 10.02 -17.28 6.67
N HIS A 47 9.46 -16.63 7.71
CA HIS A 47 8.05 -16.26 7.75
C HIS A 47 7.80 -14.75 7.92
N PHE A 48 8.82 -13.90 7.77
CA PHE A 48 8.63 -12.46 7.87
C PHE A 48 7.75 -11.92 6.74
N PHE A 49 6.76 -11.14 7.12
CA PHE A 49 5.92 -10.31 6.25
C PHE A 49 6.55 -8.91 6.09
N VAL A 50 6.10 -8.11 5.13
CA VAL A 50 6.59 -6.74 4.92
C VAL A 50 6.41 -5.80 6.12
N SER A 51 5.54 -6.15 7.08
CA SER A 51 5.43 -5.43 8.35
C SER A 51 6.73 -5.43 9.18
N GLY A 52 7.65 -6.33 8.85
CA GLY A 52 8.92 -6.51 9.55
C GLY A 52 8.80 -7.21 10.91
N TRP A 53 7.64 -7.75 11.26
CA TRP A 53 7.40 -8.42 12.53
C TRP A 53 6.78 -9.79 12.34
N VAL A 54 7.21 -10.76 13.15
CA VAL A 54 6.57 -12.04 13.37
C VAL A 54 6.46 -12.28 14.87
N CYS A 55 5.35 -12.86 15.32
CA CYS A 55 5.09 -13.11 16.72
C CYS A 55 4.82 -14.60 16.95
N GLN A 56 5.48 -15.17 17.95
CA GLN A 56 5.27 -16.53 18.42
C GLN A 56 4.55 -16.49 19.76
N PRO A 57 3.46 -17.27 19.94
CA PRO A 57 2.80 -17.36 21.24
C PRO A 57 3.58 -18.26 22.20
N SER A 58 3.44 -17.99 23.49
CA SER A 58 3.72 -18.95 24.57
C SER A 58 2.54 -19.93 24.68
N GLU A 59 2.32 -20.57 25.83
CA GLU A 59 1.21 -21.52 26.01
C GLU A 59 -0.16 -20.91 25.75
N VAL A 60 -0.35 -19.65 26.17
CA VAL A 60 -1.54 -18.84 25.88
C VAL A 60 -1.08 -17.45 25.53
N ALA A 61 -1.58 -16.92 24.42
CA ALA A 61 -1.27 -15.56 23.99
C ALA A 61 -2.49 -14.81 23.55
N SER A 62 -2.53 -13.51 23.81
CA SER A 62 -3.65 -12.66 23.41
C SER A 62 -3.19 -11.28 23.00
N THR A 63 -3.93 -10.67 22.08
CA THR A 63 -3.81 -9.26 21.72
C THR A 63 -5.19 -8.65 21.63
N ARG A 64 -5.35 -7.51 22.31
CA ARG A 64 -6.53 -6.67 22.21
C ARG A 64 -6.15 -5.37 21.51
N TRP A 65 -6.82 -5.07 20.44
CA TRP A 65 -6.76 -3.80 19.73
C TRP A 65 -8.01 -3.01 20.03
N GLU A 66 -7.83 -1.70 20.24
CA GLU A 66 -8.92 -0.75 20.48
C GLU A 66 -8.71 0.48 19.61
N ASN A 67 -9.63 0.73 18.70
CA ASN A 67 -9.64 1.93 17.89
C ASN A 67 -9.89 3.15 18.78
N THR A 68 -9.19 4.25 18.49
CA THR A 68 -9.30 5.48 19.27
C THR A 68 -10.12 6.52 18.51
N ASP A 69 -10.60 7.50 19.22
CA ASP A 69 -11.28 8.69 18.71
C ASP A 69 -10.30 9.79 18.23
N TYR A 70 -9.02 9.43 17.99
CA TYR A 70 -7.98 10.37 17.56
C TYR A 70 -8.36 11.17 16.31
N ARG A 71 -9.15 10.58 15.42
CA ARG A 71 -9.80 11.22 14.27
C ARG A 71 -11.18 10.61 14.06
N GLN A 72 -12.09 11.42 13.51
CA GLN A 72 -13.37 10.92 13.03
C GLN A 72 -13.18 9.72 12.08
N ARG A 73 -14.01 8.72 12.22
CA ARG A 73 -14.06 7.49 11.43
C ARG A 73 -12.94 6.45 11.67
N LEU A 74 -11.92 6.76 12.47
CA LEU A 74 -10.93 5.75 12.83
C LEU A 74 -11.41 4.80 13.91
N ASP A 75 -12.28 5.29 14.79
CA ASP A 75 -12.92 4.53 15.86
C ASP A 75 -14.12 3.69 15.42
N SER A 76 -14.53 3.81 14.15
CA SER A 76 -15.70 3.18 13.55
C SER A 76 -15.30 2.32 12.36
N CYS A 77 -14.88 1.09 12.66
CA CYS A 77 -14.60 0.08 11.63
C CYS A 77 -15.79 -0.84 11.46
N THR A 78 -16.00 -1.36 10.25
CA THR A 78 -17.05 -2.35 9.93
C THR A 78 -16.49 -3.75 9.69
N ALA A 79 -15.19 -3.86 9.47
CA ALA A 79 -14.49 -5.12 9.33
C ALA A 79 -13.15 -5.12 10.06
N ALA A 80 -12.77 -6.27 10.60
CA ALA A 80 -11.44 -6.53 11.11
C ALA A 80 -10.98 -7.92 10.67
N ARG A 81 -9.74 -8.03 10.19
CA ARG A 81 -9.13 -9.29 9.70
C ARG A 81 -7.85 -9.55 10.46
N VAL A 82 -7.74 -10.72 11.08
CA VAL A 82 -6.55 -11.15 11.81
C VAL A 82 -5.79 -12.17 10.99
N PHE A 83 -4.48 -11.95 10.76
CA PHE A 83 -3.63 -12.83 9.97
C PHE A 83 -2.67 -13.63 10.84
N PHE A 84 -2.59 -14.94 10.57
CA PHE A 84 -1.73 -15.87 11.29
C PHE A 84 -1.41 -17.11 10.44
N ILE A 85 -0.45 -17.92 10.89
CA ILE A 85 -0.21 -19.29 10.42
C ILE A 85 -0.38 -20.21 11.64
N SER A 86 -1.12 -21.30 11.46
CA SER A 86 -1.27 -22.37 12.44
C SER A 86 -0.91 -23.71 11.76
N PRO A 87 0.33 -24.18 11.86
CA PRO A 87 0.74 -25.40 11.16
C PRO A 87 0.08 -26.66 11.72
N GLY A 88 -0.25 -26.68 13.00
CA GLY A 88 -1.07 -27.71 13.66
C GLY A 88 -2.45 -27.16 14.04
N ASP A 89 -3.32 -28.07 14.49
CA ASP A 89 -4.65 -27.71 14.98
C ASP A 89 -4.54 -26.78 16.18
N SER A 90 -5.32 -25.73 16.20
CA SER A 90 -5.32 -24.74 17.27
C SER A 90 -6.72 -24.31 17.66
N ARG A 91 -6.85 -23.78 18.87
CA ARG A 91 -8.08 -23.17 19.36
C ARG A 91 -7.86 -21.69 19.58
N ILE A 92 -8.61 -20.88 18.86
CA ILE A 92 -8.57 -19.42 18.96
C ILE A 92 -9.88 -18.86 19.49
N GLU A 93 -9.80 -17.72 20.12
CA GLU A 93 -10.94 -16.98 20.64
C GLU A 93 -10.93 -15.55 20.13
N LEU A 94 -12.07 -15.06 19.73
CA LEU A 94 -12.32 -13.66 19.38
C LEU A 94 -13.29 -13.05 20.37
N THR A 95 -12.97 -11.85 20.83
CA THR A 95 -13.90 -11.02 21.61
C THR A 95 -14.10 -9.68 20.93
N LEU A 96 -15.32 -9.42 20.46
CA LEU A 96 -15.70 -8.19 19.79
C LEU A 96 -16.32 -7.22 20.80
N ASN A 97 -15.85 -5.97 20.81
CA ASN A 97 -16.36 -4.88 21.63
C ASN A 97 -16.48 -5.27 23.12
N ASP A 98 -15.52 -6.09 23.60
CA ASP A 98 -15.43 -6.57 24.98
C ASP A 98 -16.66 -7.36 25.50
N SER A 99 -17.57 -7.75 24.61
CA SER A 99 -18.85 -8.39 24.97
C SER A 99 -19.12 -9.68 24.21
N LEU A 100 -19.04 -9.68 22.88
CA LEU A 100 -19.34 -10.85 22.07
C LEU A 100 -18.10 -11.73 21.92
N ARG A 101 -18.13 -12.88 22.59
CA ARG A 101 -17.04 -13.86 22.57
C ARG A 101 -17.42 -15.08 21.72
N ARG A 102 -16.49 -15.55 20.89
CA ARG A 102 -16.59 -16.79 20.11
C ARG A 102 -15.27 -17.52 20.08
N GLU A 103 -15.33 -18.84 20.22
CA GLU A 103 -14.19 -19.76 20.03
C GLU A 103 -14.30 -20.46 18.70
N PHE A 104 -13.13 -20.77 18.11
CA PHE A 104 -13.00 -21.46 16.84
C PHE A 104 -11.91 -22.53 16.96
N GLU A 105 -12.19 -23.70 16.42
CA GLU A 105 -11.18 -24.68 16.12
C GLU A 105 -10.63 -24.40 14.71
N VAL A 106 -9.32 -24.34 14.61
CA VAL A 106 -8.59 -24.07 13.37
C VAL A 106 -7.81 -25.31 13.01
N GLU A 107 -8.15 -25.94 11.91
CA GLU A 107 -7.42 -27.06 11.35
C GLU A 107 -6.01 -26.59 10.91
N GLY A 108 -4.99 -27.41 11.18
CA GLY A 108 -3.60 -27.07 10.89
C GLY A 108 -3.33 -26.88 9.40
N ALA A 109 -2.60 -25.82 9.07
CA ALA A 109 -2.06 -25.57 7.72
C ALA A 109 -0.84 -24.66 7.77
N ALA A 110 0.12 -24.92 6.91
CA ALA A 110 1.33 -24.09 6.77
C ALA A 110 1.09 -22.78 6.01
N ALA A 111 -0.12 -22.55 5.49
CA ALA A 111 -0.49 -21.32 4.77
C ALA A 111 -0.95 -20.23 5.74
N VAL A 112 -0.82 -18.97 5.29
CA VAL A 112 -1.44 -17.84 5.99
C VAL A 112 -2.95 -18.02 6.01
N ARG A 113 -3.52 -17.85 7.17
CA ARG A 113 -4.95 -17.83 7.41
C ARG A 113 -5.41 -16.46 7.85
N GLN A 114 -6.67 -16.18 7.59
CA GLN A 114 -7.36 -15.05 8.19
C GLN A 114 -8.60 -15.49 8.94
N VAL A 115 -8.91 -14.76 10.00
CA VAL A 115 -10.25 -14.74 10.57
C VAL A 115 -10.82 -13.33 10.41
N THR A 116 -12.03 -13.25 9.88
CA THR A 116 -12.70 -11.97 9.60
C THR A 116 -13.87 -11.79 10.55
N VAL A 117 -13.96 -10.59 11.12
CA VAL A 117 -15.10 -10.14 11.92
C VAL A 117 -15.73 -8.97 11.19
N THR A 118 -17.05 -9.01 11.00
CA THR A 118 -17.84 -7.91 10.45
C THR A 118 -18.92 -7.51 11.46
N ALA A 119 -19.09 -6.22 11.67
CA ALA A 119 -20.11 -5.66 12.51
C ALA A 119 -20.41 -4.22 12.08
N PRO A 120 -21.59 -3.66 12.40
CA PRO A 120 -21.89 -2.26 12.11
C PRO A 120 -20.89 -1.28 12.73
N HIS A 121 -20.27 -1.68 13.85
CA HIS A 121 -19.27 -0.89 14.55
C HIS A 121 -18.31 -1.81 15.31
N ILE A 122 -17.03 -1.73 14.97
CA ILE A 122 -15.94 -2.44 15.65
C ILE A 122 -15.06 -1.41 16.36
N ARG A 123 -15.27 -1.25 17.66
CA ARG A 123 -14.42 -0.40 18.51
C ARG A 123 -13.20 -1.17 19.01
N SER A 124 -13.39 -2.42 19.44
CA SER A 124 -12.30 -3.26 19.91
C SER A 124 -12.44 -4.68 19.42
N LEU A 125 -11.29 -5.33 19.22
CA LEU A 125 -11.19 -6.77 18.94
C LEU A 125 -10.08 -7.36 19.78
N ALA A 126 -10.37 -8.43 20.51
CA ALA A 126 -9.37 -9.27 21.14
C ALA A 126 -9.25 -10.58 20.38
N PHE A 127 -8.02 -11.00 20.11
CA PHE A 127 -7.65 -12.28 19.55
C PHE A 127 -6.81 -13.04 20.57
N LYS A 128 -7.17 -14.28 20.83
CA LYS A 128 -6.48 -15.13 21.79
C LYS A 128 -6.23 -16.51 21.20
N VAL A 129 -5.05 -17.07 21.42
CA VAL A 129 -4.70 -18.46 21.14
C VAL A 129 -4.74 -19.21 22.45
N ASN A 130 -5.68 -20.16 22.57
CA ASN A 130 -5.94 -20.93 23.81
C ASN A 130 -5.11 -22.23 23.85
N SER A 131 -4.86 -22.84 22.67
CA SER A 131 -4.06 -24.07 22.52
C SER A 131 -3.57 -24.23 21.10
N GLY A 132 -2.67 -25.21 20.84
CA GLY A 132 -2.09 -25.43 19.51
C GLY A 132 -1.07 -24.35 19.14
N THR A 133 -0.27 -23.92 20.10
CA THR A 133 0.68 -22.81 19.95
C THR A 133 2.00 -23.21 19.31
N GLU A 134 2.27 -24.52 19.14
CA GLU A 134 3.50 -25.00 18.52
C GLU A 134 3.57 -24.59 17.04
N GLY A 135 4.61 -23.85 16.69
CA GLY A 135 4.80 -23.33 15.33
C GLY A 135 3.81 -22.24 14.90
N PHE A 136 2.89 -21.83 15.76
CA PHE A 136 1.94 -20.76 15.48
C PHE A 136 2.66 -19.42 15.27
N ILE A 137 2.24 -18.65 14.25
CA ILE A 137 2.81 -17.36 13.90
C ILE A 137 1.70 -16.34 13.81
N GLY A 138 1.77 -15.28 14.64
CA GLY A 138 0.86 -14.14 14.57
C GLY A 138 1.49 -12.97 13.80
N TYR A 139 0.72 -12.34 12.89
CA TYR A 139 1.15 -11.15 12.16
C TYR A 139 0.51 -9.88 12.73
N GLY A 140 -0.81 -9.83 12.77
CA GLY A 140 -1.56 -8.66 13.22
C GLY A 140 -2.97 -8.67 12.68
N ALA A 141 -3.64 -7.52 12.83
CA ALA A 141 -4.99 -7.31 12.33
C ALA A 141 -5.07 -6.05 11.47
N VAL A 142 -5.93 -6.05 10.44
CA VAL A 142 -6.32 -4.87 9.66
C VAL A 142 -7.71 -4.46 10.11
N PHE A 143 -7.91 -3.17 10.36
CA PHE A 143 -9.19 -2.57 10.75
C PHE A 143 -9.66 -1.64 9.63
N GLU A 144 -10.80 -1.95 9.03
CA GLU A 144 -11.30 -1.37 7.81
C GLU A 144 -12.73 -0.83 7.97
N ALA A 145 -13.04 0.17 7.18
CA ALA A 145 -14.37 0.66 6.87
C ALA A 145 -14.39 1.09 5.39
N ASP A 146 -15.54 1.52 4.88
CA ASP A 146 -15.65 2.08 3.54
C ASP A 146 -14.71 3.27 3.34
N GLY A 147 -14.08 3.34 2.17
CA GLY A 147 -13.13 4.39 1.78
C GLY A 147 -11.71 3.85 1.60
N VAL A 148 -10.70 4.71 1.78
CA VAL A 148 -9.28 4.34 1.62
C VAL A 148 -8.70 3.89 2.95
N VAL A 149 -8.19 2.67 2.98
CA VAL A 149 -7.44 2.10 4.12
C VAL A 149 -5.94 2.25 3.85
N VAL A 150 -5.19 2.72 4.83
CA VAL A 150 -3.73 2.87 4.72
C VAL A 150 -3.04 2.02 5.78
N ASP A 151 -2.33 1.00 5.30
CA ASP A 151 -1.47 0.16 6.15
C ASP A 151 -0.05 0.71 6.19
N ASN A 152 0.50 0.89 7.37
CA ASN A 152 1.85 1.37 7.55
C ASN A 152 2.80 0.22 7.93
N TYR A 153 3.68 -0.14 7.01
CA TYR A 153 4.70 -1.18 7.17
C TYR A 153 6.12 -0.62 7.28
N SER A 154 6.25 0.61 7.73
CA SER A 154 7.55 1.28 7.87
C SER A 154 8.45 0.57 8.89
N VAL A 155 9.69 0.29 8.49
CA VAL A 155 10.76 -0.22 9.33
C VAL A 155 11.83 0.85 9.43
N ARG A 156 12.14 1.32 10.65
CA ARG A 156 13.08 2.42 10.89
C ARG A 156 14.51 2.05 10.49
N SER A 157 15.31 3.08 10.17
CA SER A 157 16.75 2.97 9.89
C SER A 157 17.08 1.97 8.78
N ASN A 158 16.26 1.95 7.72
CA ASN A 158 16.32 0.97 6.65
C ASN A 158 16.40 1.68 5.30
N ASN A 159 17.18 1.11 4.39
CA ASN A 159 17.37 1.59 3.02
C ASN A 159 16.56 0.80 1.98
N GLY A 160 15.61 -0.02 2.43
CA GLY A 160 14.82 -0.92 1.59
C GLY A 160 15.36 -2.35 1.52
N GLN A 161 16.63 -2.59 1.89
CA GLN A 161 17.24 -3.92 1.78
C GLN A 161 16.54 -4.97 2.66
N ALA A 162 15.99 -4.58 3.81
CA ALA A 162 15.27 -5.50 4.68
C ALA A 162 14.02 -6.13 4.03
N MET A 163 13.45 -5.50 3.00
CA MET A 163 12.35 -6.05 2.23
C MET A 163 12.68 -7.42 1.62
N PHE A 164 13.92 -7.62 1.13
CA PHE A 164 14.36 -8.88 0.55
C PHE A 164 14.58 -10.01 1.57
N TRP A 165 14.45 -9.71 2.85
CA TRP A 165 14.49 -10.70 3.93
C TRP A 165 13.09 -11.19 4.32
N THR A 166 12.03 -10.59 3.77
CA THR A 166 10.67 -11.07 3.93
C THR A 166 10.42 -12.27 3.02
N ASN A 167 9.38 -13.03 3.30
CA ASN A 167 9.03 -14.20 2.50
C ASN A 167 8.04 -13.79 1.40
N PRO A 168 8.38 -13.91 0.10
CA PRO A 168 7.49 -13.56 -1.00
C PRO A 168 6.16 -14.32 -0.96
N SER A 169 6.18 -15.61 -0.57
CA SER A 169 4.97 -16.42 -0.46
C SER A 169 4.04 -15.93 0.65
N VAL A 170 4.59 -15.54 1.82
CA VAL A 170 3.80 -14.95 2.91
C VAL A 170 3.21 -13.62 2.47
N ASN A 171 4.00 -12.77 1.81
CA ASN A 171 3.53 -11.49 1.29
C ASN A 171 2.39 -11.69 0.29
N ALA A 172 2.52 -12.61 -0.65
CA ALA A 172 1.50 -12.91 -1.65
C ALA A 172 0.22 -13.50 -1.02
N GLN A 173 0.36 -14.37 -0.02
CA GLN A 173 -0.79 -14.95 0.69
C GLN A 173 -1.55 -13.88 1.48
N ILE A 174 -0.86 -12.99 2.20
CA ILE A 174 -1.51 -11.88 2.90
C ILE A 174 -2.16 -10.93 1.89
N ASN A 175 -1.50 -10.64 0.77
CA ASN A 175 -2.10 -9.82 -0.30
C ASN A 175 -3.37 -10.46 -0.89
N ALA A 176 -3.38 -11.78 -1.07
CA ALA A 176 -4.58 -12.48 -1.56
C ALA A 176 -5.80 -12.29 -0.63
N HIS A 177 -5.56 -12.04 0.65
CA HIS A 177 -6.59 -11.72 1.62
C HIS A 177 -6.88 -10.22 1.74
N ALA A 178 -5.85 -9.39 1.75
CA ALA A 178 -5.97 -7.94 1.98
C ALA A 178 -6.36 -7.17 0.70
N GLY A 179 -5.85 -7.57 -0.48
CA GLY A 179 -6.22 -6.97 -1.76
C GLY A 179 -5.70 -5.55 -1.91
N TYR A 180 -4.37 -5.33 -1.81
CA TYR A 180 -3.80 -4.00 -1.96
C TYR A 180 -3.91 -3.49 -3.39
N ASP A 181 -4.42 -2.25 -3.54
CA ASP A 181 -4.52 -1.54 -4.82
C ASP A 181 -3.27 -0.72 -5.13
N LEU A 182 -2.58 -0.24 -4.08
CA LEU A 182 -1.40 0.61 -4.20
C LEU A 182 -0.37 0.27 -3.14
N VAL A 183 0.88 0.08 -3.56
CA VAL A 183 2.05 -0.01 -2.66
C VAL A 183 2.93 1.20 -2.86
N ILE A 184 3.21 1.92 -1.76
CA ILE A 184 4.06 3.12 -1.76
C ILE A 184 5.42 2.76 -1.17
N LEU A 185 6.49 3.01 -1.92
CA LEU A 185 7.88 2.84 -1.51
C LEU A 185 8.50 4.20 -1.19
N GLN A 186 8.91 4.41 0.06
CA GLN A 186 9.54 5.65 0.50
C GLN A 186 10.90 5.35 1.16
N TYR A 187 11.96 5.46 0.38
CA TYR A 187 13.33 5.19 0.79
C TYR A 187 14.29 6.25 0.21
N GLY A 188 15.56 6.22 0.65
CA GLY A 188 16.63 7.04 0.06
C GLY A 188 17.30 7.99 1.03
N LEU A 189 16.58 8.60 1.98
CA LEU A 189 17.14 9.56 2.94
C LEU A 189 18.36 9.01 3.72
N ASN A 190 18.33 7.71 4.05
CA ASN A 190 19.41 7.05 4.80
C ASN A 190 20.65 6.73 3.93
N ILE A 191 20.58 6.96 2.62
CA ILE A 191 21.67 6.68 1.67
C ILE A 191 22.37 7.97 1.24
N MET A 192 21.66 9.10 1.25
CA MET A 192 22.22 10.37 0.82
C MET A 192 23.34 10.86 1.73
N GLN A 193 24.42 11.33 1.11
CA GLN A 193 25.55 11.98 1.76
C GLN A 193 25.93 13.22 0.96
N THR A 194 26.35 14.28 1.65
CA THR A 194 26.87 15.49 1.03
C THR A 194 28.06 15.16 0.12
N GLY A 195 28.11 15.74 -1.07
CA GLY A 195 29.14 15.49 -2.07
C GLY A 195 29.05 14.17 -2.84
N VAL A 196 28.06 13.34 -2.53
CA VAL A 196 27.80 12.10 -3.28
C VAL A 196 26.72 12.37 -4.34
N HIS A 197 27.08 12.22 -5.60
CA HIS A 197 26.23 12.50 -6.75
C HIS A 197 25.92 11.27 -7.61
N ASN A 198 26.55 10.13 -7.35
CA ASN A 198 26.30 8.89 -8.09
C ASN A 198 25.59 7.86 -7.23
N TYR A 199 24.34 7.57 -7.60
CA TYR A 199 23.46 6.61 -6.92
C TYR A 199 23.08 5.41 -7.81
N THR A 200 23.86 5.09 -8.85
CA THR A 200 23.58 4.00 -9.79
C THR A 200 23.29 2.66 -9.10
N ASN A 201 24.10 2.30 -8.08
CA ASN A 201 23.88 1.05 -7.36
C ASN A 201 22.59 1.08 -6.54
N TYR A 202 22.24 2.25 -6.01
CA TYR A 202 21.00 2.40 -5.26
C TYR A 202 19.77 2.42 -6.18
N ALA A 203 19.87 3.02 -7.36
CA ALA A 203 18.81 2.93 -8.40
C ALA A 203 18.50 1.48 -8.75
N ARG A 204 19.54 0.65 -8.99
CA ARG A 204 19.37 -0.80 -9.22
C ARG A 204 18.71 -1.52 -8.02
N GLN A 205 18.99 -1.07 -6.80
CA GLN A 205 18.31 -1.62 -5.61
C GLN A 205 16.83 -1.23 -5.61
N ILE A 206 16.48 0.00 -5.96
CA ILE A 206 15.08 0.45 -6.07
C ILE A 206 14.35 -0.34 -7.16
N GLU A 207 14.95 -0.54 -8.32
CA GLU A 207 14.38 -1.39 -9.38
C GLU A 207 14.07 -2.80 -8.86
N LYS A 208 15.01 -3.42 -8.15
CA LYS A 208 14.77 -4.74 -7.52
C LYS A 208 13.65 -4.70 -6.48
N MET A 209 13.54 -3.62 -5.70
CA MET A 209 12.44 -3.47 -4.73
C MET A 209 11.09 -3.37 -5.43
N VAL A 210 11.00 -2.59 -6.52
CA VAL A 210 9.76 -2.48 -7.31
C VAL A 210 9.37 -3.84 -7.88
N VAL A 211 10.30 -4.55 -8.53
CA VAL A 211 10.05 -5.89 -9.09
C VAL A 211 9.62 -6.87 -8.00
N TYR A 212 10.26 -6.84 -6.84
CA TYR A 212 9.87 -7.67 -5.70
C TYR A 212 8.44 -7.39 -5.24
N VAL A 213 8.06 -6.10 -5.15
CA VAL A 213 6.68 -5.72 -4.79
C VAL A 213 5.69 -6.18 -5.85
N GLN A 214 5.98 -5.99 -7.12
CA GLN A 214 5.12 -6.44 -8.23
C GLN A 214 4.89 -7.97 -8.20
N GLN A 215 5.91 -8.74 -7.80
CA GLN A 215 5.79 -10.20 -7.64
C GLN A 215 4.90 -10.59 -6.44
N CYS A 216 5.03 -9.87 -5.32
CA CYS A 216 4.28 -10.17 -4.10
C CYS A 216 2.85 -9.60 -4.12
N PHE A 217 2.62 -8.51 -4.87
CA PHE A 217 1.38 -7.73 -4.91
C PHE A 217 0.98 -7.46 -6.37
N PRO A 218 0.67 -8.51 -7.15
CA PRO A 218 0.60 -8.41 -8.62
C PRO A 218 -0.54 -7.53 -9.14
N THR A 219 -1.56 -7.25 -8.33
CA THR A 219 -2.69 -6.38 -8.68
C THR A 219 -2.48 -4.94 -8.24
N ALA A 220 -1.48 -4.67 -7.40
CA ALA A 220 -1.22 -3.35 -6.87
C ALA A 220 -0.39 -2.50 -7.84
N ALA A 221 -0.76 -1.24 -8.01
CA ALA A 221 0.14 -0.25 -8.57
C ALA A 221 1.30 0.03 -7.61
N VAL A 222 2.47 0.38 -8.14
CA VAL A 222 3.63 0.76 -7.32
C VAL A 222 3.93 2.23 -7.52
N LEU A 223 4.08 2.96 -6.41
CA LEU A 223 4.47 4.36 -6.38
C LEU A 223 5.77 4.52 -5.61
N VAL A 224 6.80 5.04 -6.25
CA VAL A 224 8.05 5.44 -5.61
C VAL A 224 7.93 6.91 -5.18
N LEU A 225 7.99 7.17 -3.87
CA LEU A 225 8.14 8.53 -3.36
C LEU A 225 9.62 8.91 -3.39
N GLY A 226 9.93 9.96 -4.15
CA GLY A 226 11.24 10.58 -4.13
C GLY A 226 11.59 11.08 -2.73
N VAL A 227 12.89 11.22 -2.44
CA VAL A 227 13.36 11.73 -1.15
C VAL A 227 12.72 13.07 -0.81
N SER A 228 12.51 13.28 0.50
CA SER A 228 12.06 14.58 1.03
C SER A 228 13.14 15.63 0.94
N ASP A 229 12.75 16.90 1.04
CA ASP A 229 13.72 17.98 1.23
C ASP A 229 14.46 17.80 2.56
N ARG A 230 15.72 18.21 2.58
CA ARG A 230 16.63 18.11 3.72
C ARG A 230 17.68 19.19 3.62
N SER A 231 18.04 19.80 4.76
CA SER A 231 19.17 20.71 4.84
C SER A 231 20.28 20.12 5.71
N VAL A 232 21.49 20.51 5.41
CA VAL A 232 22.71 20.13 6.15
C VAL A 232 23.32 21.37 6.75
N LYS A 233 23.96 21.21 7.91
CA LYS A 233 24.67 22.33 8.58
C LYS A 233 25.99 22.59 7.88
N THR A 234 26.20 23.85 7.48
CA THR A 234 27.44 24.40 6.93
C THR A 234 27.97 25.52 7.84
N ASP A 235 29.08 26.10 7.49
CA ASP A 235 29.62 27.28 8.20
C ASP A 235 28.70 28.51 8.03
N ALA A 236 27.93 28.58 6.94
CA ALA A 236 26.99 29.67 6.67
C ALA A 236 25.59 29.43 7.30
N GLY A 237 25.34 28.25 7.88
CA GLY A 237 24.05 27.90 8.47
C GLY A 237 23.51 26.57 7.93
N PHE A 238 22.19 26.46 7.80
CA PHE A 238 21.57 25.29 7.18
C PHE A 238 21.33 25.58 5.69
N GLU A 239 21.80 24.68 4.82
CA GLU A 239 21.64 24.77 3.36
C GLU A 239 21.03 23.50 2.81
N PRO A 240 20.25 23.58 1.71
CA PRO A 240 19.71 22.41 1.05
C PRO A 240 20.81 21.40 0.70
N MET A 241 20.58 20.12 0.98
CA MET A 241 21.57 19.08 0.68
C MET A 241 21.78 18.94 -0.83
N ASP A 242 23.02 19.05 -1.29
CA ASP A 242 23.42 19.01 -2.70
C ASP A 242 23.14 17.68 -3.40
N ALA A 243 23.05 16.59 -2.64
CA ALA A 243 22.77 15.23 -3.13
C ALA A 243 21.32 15.00 -3.59
N ILE A 244 20.37 15.88 -3.17
CA ILE A 244 18.92 15.66 -3.42
C ILE A 244 18.58 15.59 -4.92
N PRO A 245 18.97 16.55 -5.78
CA PRO A 245 18.63 16.49 -7.21
C PRO A 245 19.07 15.18 -7.86
N TYR A 246 20.29 14.77 -7.58
CA TYR A 246 20.85 13.53 -8.14
C TYR A 246 20.07 12.30 -7.65
N MET A 247 19.76 12.22 -6.35
CA MET A 247 18.97 11.10 -5.82
C MET A 247 17.58 11.04 -6.47
N LEU A 248 16.91 12.18 -6.66
CA LEU A 248 15.61 12.26 -7.31
C LEU A 248 15.65 11.75 -8.76
N ASP A 249 16.69 12.13 -9.51
CA ASP A 249 16.86 11.68 -10.90
C ASP A 249 17.07 10.15 -10.96
N TYR A 250 17.91 9.59 -10.08
CA TYR A 250 18.11 8.16 -9.99
C TYR A 250 16.84 7.39 -9.54
N GLN A 251 16.05 7.96 -8.63
CA GLN A 251 14.80 7.36 -8.18
C GLN A 251 13.74 7.40 -9.29
N ARG A 252 13.65 8.52 -10.02
CA ARG A 252 12.76 8.68 -11.19
C ARG A 252 13.09 7.65 -12.27
N GLY A 253 14.36 7.56 -12.67
CA GLY A 253 14.80 6.59 -13.67
C GLY A 253 14.53 5.15 -13.26
N ALA A 254 14.73 4.78 -12.00
CA ALA A 254 14.41 3.45 -11.49
C ALA A 254 12.90 3.14 -11.54
N ALA A 255 12.05 4.12 -11.24
CA ALA A 255 10.60 3.97 -11.37
C ALA A 255 10.19 3.80 -12.84
N GLU A 256 10.70 4.63 -13.74
CA GLU A 256 10.44 4.55 -15.18
C GLU A 256 10.87 3.20 -15.76
N ASN A 257 12.08 2.73 -15.45
CA ASN A 257 12.62 1.44 -15.90
C ASN A 257 11.77 0.23 -15.47
N THR A 258 10.99 0.37 -14.39
CA THR A 258 10.19 -0.73 -13.82
C THR A 258 8.68 -0.54 -14.00
N GLY A 259 8.26 0.53 -14.69
CA GLY A 259 6.85 0.85 -14.89
C GLY A 259 6.13 1.28 -13.62
N ALA A 260 6.85 1.70 -12.58
CA ALA A 260 6.28 2.28 -11.38
C ALA A 260 6.00 3.78 -11.56
N ALA A 261 5.01 4.29 -10.85
CA ALA A 261 4.80 5.73 -10.75
C ALA A 261 5.88 6.38 -9.86
N PHE A 262 6.20 7.64 -10.12
CA PHE A 262 7.12 8.43 -9.31
C PHE A 262 6.48 9.75 -8.87
N TRP A 263 6.68 10.12 -7.60
CA TRP A 263 6.25 11.41 -7.08
C TRP A 263 7.37 12.09 -6.29
N PRO A 264 7.80 13.33 -6.67
CA PRO A 264 8.93 14.01 -6.07
C PRO A 264 8.52 14.69 -4.75
N THR A 265 8.67 14.03 -3.62
CA THR A 265 8.35 14.57 -2.28
C THR A 265 9.07 15.88 -1.99
N CYS A 266 10.33 15.99 -2.40
CA CYS A 266 11.13 17.21 -2.22
C CYS A 266 10.48 18.42 -2.92
N ASP A 267 10.02 18.25 -4.16
CA ASP A 267 9.42 19.34 -4.94
C ASP A 267 8.11 19.82 -4.29
N ALA A 268 7.30 18.86 -3.80
CA ALA A 268 6.11 19.18 -3.04
C ALA A 268 6.40 19.92 -1.73
N MET A 269 7.48 19.57 -1.03
CA MET A 269 7.93 20.31 0.17
C MET A 269 8.45 21.71 -0.19
N ARG A 270 9.19 21.83 -1.29
CA ARG A 270 9.73 23.13 -1.76
C ARG A 270 8.63 24.06 -2.21
N SER A 271 7.55 23.58 -2.82
CA SER A 271 6.37 24.40 -3.14
C SER A 271 5.67 24.95 -1.89
N LEU A 272 5.90 24.36 -0.73
CA LEU A 272 5.44 24.81 0.59
C LEU A 272 6.50 25.59 1.38
N GLY A 273 7.60 26.00 0.75
CA GLY A 273 8.69 26.78 1.32
C GLY A 273 9.92 25.99 1.73
N GLY A 274 9.96 24.67 1.47
CA GLY A 274 11.11 23.81 1.72
C GLY A 274 11.34 23.51 3.21
N MET A 275 12.45 22.81 3.48
CA MET A 275 12.77 22.34 4.84
C MET A 275 12.92 23.49 5.85
N GLU A 276 13.48 24.62 5.43
CA GLU A 276 13.63 25.79 6.29
C GLU A 276 12.28 26.30 6.80
N GLN A 277 11.30 26.46 5.89
CA GLN A 277 9.95 26.88 6.25
C GLN A 277 9.24 25.81 7.09
N PHE A 278 9.49 24.52 6.82
CA PHE A 278 8.94 23.44 7.63
C PHE A 278 9.43 23.51 9.08
N VAL A 279 10.72 23.81 9.30
CA VAL A 279 11.26 23.99 10.65
C VAL A 279 10.69 25.25 11.31
N ALA A 280 10.64 26.37 10.59
CA ALA A 280 10.12 27.65 11.10
C ALA A 280 8.64 27.51 11.53
N ASN A 281 7.83 26.76 10.80
CA ASN A 281 6.43 26.51 11.10
C ASN A 281 6.20 25.39 12.14
N GLY A 282 7.27 24.77 12.68
CA GLY A 282 7.15 23.64 13.58
C GLY A 282 6.60 22.36 12.91
N TRP A 283 6.78 22.20 11.60
CA TRP A 283 6.37 21.02 10.81
C TRP A 283 7.49 20.00 10.66
N ALA A 284 8.72 20.37 10.99
CA ALA A 284 9.91 19.51 11.01
C ALA A 284 10.70 19.71 12.29
N GLY A 285 11.58 18.76 12.59
CA GLY A 285 12.55 18.85 13.66
C GLY A 285 13.66 19.88 13.36
N LYS A 286 14.30 20.41 14.41
CA LYS A 286 15.47 21.30 14.29
C LYS A 286 16.70 20.62 13.70
N ASP A 287 16.62 19.34 13.38
CA ASP A 287 17.62 18.59 12.62
C ASP A 287 17.53 18.81 11.10
N TYR A 288 16.55 19.59 10.65
CA TYR A 288 16.32 19.91 9.25
C TYR A 288 16.24 18.67 8.32
N THR A 289 15.75 17.56 8.87
CA THR A 289 15.66 16.28 8.16
C THR A 289 14.33 15.61 8.37
N HIS A 290 13.85 15.51 9.62
CA HIS A 290 12.66 14.75 9.96
C HIS A 290 11.44 15.64 10.10
N ILE A 291 10.45 15.43 9.23
CA ILE A 291 9.13 16.03 9.37
C ILE A 291 8.35 15.35 10.50
N ASN A 292 7.53 16.12 11.19
CA ASN A 292 6.61 15.60 12.20
C ASN A 292 5.20 15.36 11.62
N TYR A 293 4.23 15.03 12.47
CA TYR A 293 2.84 14.78 12.04
C TYR A 293 2.19 15.95 11.29
N ALA A 294 2.51 17.20 11.67
CA ALA A 294 1.97 18.38 11.00
C ALA A 294 2.58 18.55 9.60
N GLY A 295 3.88 18.35 9.46
CA GLY A 295 4.59 18.35 8.18
C GLY A 295 4.14 17.18 7.29
N GLY A 296 4.06 15.98 7.86
CA GLY A 296 3.58 14.79 7.14
C GLY A 296 2.16 14.98 6.59
N ARG A 297 1.29 15.67 7.32
CA ARG A 297 -0.06 16.00 6.83
C ARG A 297 -0.02 16.91 5.60
N ARG A 298 0.87 17.90 5.56
CA ARG A 298 1.04 18.82 4.42
C ARG A 298 1.50 18.06 3.18
N VAL A 299 2.53 17.23 3.34
CA VAL A 299 3.04 16.38 2.27
C VAL A 299 1.97 15.40 1.78
N ALA A 300 1.22 14.77 2.70
CA ALA A 300 0.15 13.86 2.34
C ALA A 300 -0.97 14.55 1.55
N TRP A 301 -1.35 15.79 1.90
CA TRP A 301 -2.32 16.56 1.11
C TRP A 301 -1.82 16.79 -0.31
N SER A 302 -0.58 17.23 -0.49
CA SER A 302 0.01 17.43 -1.83
C SER A 302 0.04 16.13 -2.64
N LEU A 303 0.33 14.99 -1.99
CA LEU A 303 0.28 13.68 -2.66
C LEU A 303 -1.15 13.31 -3.08
N VAL A 304 -2.13 13.50 -2.21
CA VAL A 304 -3.56 13.23 -2.50
C VAL A 304 -4.04 14.10 -3.66
N ASP A 305 -3.68 15.38 -3.68
CA ASP A 305 -4.02 16.28 -4.78
C ASP A 305 -3.40 15.83 -6.10
N ALA A 306 -2.15 15.36 -6.09
CA ALA A 306 -1.49 14.81 -7.27
C ALA A 306 -2.16 13.52 -7.77
N ILE A 307 -2.54 12.61 -6.87
CA ILE A 307 -3.27 11.38 -7.22
C ILE A 307 -4.63 11.72 -7.83
N ASN A 308 -5.36 12.68 -7.25
CA ASN A 308 -6.65 13.12 -7.76
C ASN A 308 -6.54 13.75 -9.16
N ALA A 309 -5.55 14.61 -9.38
CA ALA A 309 -5.28 15.22 -10.68
C ALA A 309 -4.99 14.15 -11.74
N GLY A 310 -4.09 13.20 -11.43
CA GLY A 310 -3.78 12.10 -12.34
C GLY A 310 -4.98 11.19 -12.63
N ALA A 311 -5.80 10.90 -11.62
CA ALA A 311 -7.03 10.12 -11.80
C ALA A 311 -8.04 10.86 -12.69
N TYR A 312 -8.20 12.18 -12.53
CA TYR A 312 -9.07 12.99 -13.37
C TYR A 312 -8.59 13.02 -14.82
N GLU A 313 -7.29 13.23 -15.05
CA GLU A 313 -6.69 13.21 -16.40
C GLU A 313 -6.85 11.84 -17.07
N ALA A 314 -6.60 10.74 -16.34
CA ALA A 314 -6.77 9.39 -16.85
C ALA A 314 -8.24 9.11 -17.22
N HIS A 315 -9.20 9.55 -16.41
CA HIS A 315 -10.63 9.41 -16.70
C HIS A 315 -11.03 10.21 -17.95
N ALA A 316 -10.57 11.45 -18.07
CA ALA A 316 -10.83 12.30 -19.24
C ALA A 316 -10.23 11.69 -20.51
N ALA A 317 -8.99 11.15 -20.45
CA ALA A 317 -8.36 10.48 -21.57
C ALA A 317 -9.10 9.19 -21.98
N ALA A 318 -9.54 8.39 -21.01
CA ALA A 318 -10.31 7.17 -21.26
C ALA A 318 -11.67 7.50 -21.92
N GLU A 319 -12.35 8.54 -21.46
CA GLU A 319 -13.62 9.00 -22.04
C GLU A 319 -13.42 9.51 -23.48
N ALA A 320 -12.38 10.31 -23.73
CA ALA A 320 -12.03 10.76 -25.08
C ALA A 320 -11.71 9.60 -26.02
N ALA A 321 -10.99 8.58 -25.53
CA ALA A 321 -10.70 7.36 -26.29
C ALA A 321 -11.98 6.53 -26.56
N ARG A 322 -12.90 6.49 -25.60
CA ARG A 322 -14.20 5.84 -25.78
C ARG A 322 -15.02 6.53 -26.87
N ILE A 323 -15.12 7.84 -26.82
CA ILE A 323 -15.83 8.66 -27.83
C ILE A 323 -15.20 8.45 -29.21
N ARG A 324 -13.88 8.47 -29.30
CA ARG A 324 -13.17 8.23 -30.57
C ARG A 324 -13.50 6.86 -31.15
N ARG A 325 -13.42 5.79 -30.34
CA ARG A 325 -13.77 4.42 -30.77
C ARG A 325 -15.21 4.30 -31.23
N GLN A 326 -16.16 4.97 -30.55
CA GLN A 326 -17.56 4.98 -30.95
C GLN A 326 -17.75 5.70 -32.29
N ALA A 327 -17.06 6.83 -32.51
CA ALA A 327 -17.11 7.55 -33.78
C ALA A 327 -16.51 6.71 -34.93
N GLU A 328 -15.37 6.04 -34.71
CA GLU A 328 -14.75 5.14 -35.68
C GLU A 328 -15.69 3.98 -36.02
N GLN A 329 -16.34 3.36 -35.03
CA GLN A 329 -17.30 2.29 -35.24
C GLN A 329 -18.53 2.77 -36.03
N ALA A 330 -19.06 3.95 -35.74
CA ALA A 330 -20.18 4.55 -36.47
C ALA A 330 -19.82 4.80 -37.96
N VAL A 331 -18.59 5.24 -38.24
CA VAL A 331 -18.09 5.38 -39.62
C VAL A 331 -18.02 4.03 -40.32
N LEU A 332 -17.47 3.00 -39.66
CA LEU A 332 -17.39 1.64 -40.21
C LEU A 332 -18.77 1.06 -40.49
N ASP A 333 -19.71 1.24 -39.57
CA ASP A 333 -21.08 0.79 -39.74
C ASP A 333 -21.80 1.53 -40.90
N SER A 334 -21.56 2.82 -41.05
CA SER A 334 -22.08 3.62 -42.18
C SER A 334 -21.51 3.15 -43.52
N VAL A 335 -20.20 2.87 -43.58
CA VAL A 335 -19.55 2.32 -44.79
C VAL A 335 -20.10 0.92 -45.12
N ARG A 336 -20.36 0.10 -44.08
CA ARG A 336 -20.96 -1.23 -44.26
C ARG A 336 -22.38 -1.15 -44.78
N LEU A 337 -23.20 -0.24 -44.27
CA LEU A 337 -24.56 0.00 -44.76
C LEU A 337 -24.56 0.49 -46.20
N LEU A 338 -23.66 1.40 -46.57
CA LEU A 338 -23.52 1.86 -47.98
C LEU A 338 -23.10 0.75 -48.93
N LYS A 339 -22.27 -0.20 -48.48
CA LYS A 339 -21.94 -1.40 -49.28
C LYS A 339 -23.15 -2.31 -49.48
N ILE A 340 -23.89 -2.58 -48.42
CA ILE A 340 -25.12 -3.39 -48.48
C ILE A 340 -26.15 -2.72 -49.38
N ASP A 341 -26.33 -1.42 -49.32
CA ASP A 341 -27.27 -0.69 -50.18
C ASP A 341 -26.85 -0.75 -51.66
N ARG A 342 -25.56 -0.74 -51.95
CA ARG A 342 -25.02 -0.93 -53.30
C ARG A 342 -25.21 -2.37 -53.82
N GLU A 343 -25.11 -3.37 -52.97
CA GLU A 343 -25.30 -4.75 -53.29
C GLU A 343 -26.78 -5.13 -53.47
N LEU A 344 -27.66 -4.42 -52.78
CA LEU A 344 -29.12 -4.60 -52.81
C LEU A 344 -29.87 -3.68 -53.77
N ARG A 345 -29.16 -2.86 -54.59
CA ARG A 345 -29.81 -2.08 -55.65
C ARG A 345 -30.56 -3.04 -56.58
N PRO A 346 -31.85 -2.97 -56.71
CA PRO A 346 -32.61 -3.80 -57.61
C PRO A 346 -32.07 -3.55 -59.03
N VAL A 347 -31.69 -4.63 -59.69
CA VAL A 347 -31.44 -4.58 -61.11
C VAL A 347 -32.76 -4.09 -61.70
N SER A 348 -32.76 -2.85 -62.24
CA SER A 348 -33.94 -2.29 -62.89
C SER A 348 -34.43 -3.30 -63.90
N ALA A 349 -35.59 -3.88 -63.70
CA ALA A 349 -36.23 -4.75 -64.64
C ALA A 349 -36.38 -3.98 -65.96
N ILE A 350 -35.58 -4.37 -66.93
CA ILE A 350 -35.81 -3.93 -68.31
C ILE A 350 -37.08 -4.61 -68.74
N GLY A 351 -38.18 -3.86 -68.55
CA GLY A 351 -39.46 -4.28 -69.05
C GLY A 351 -39.47 -4.10 -70.57
N ASN A 352 -39.24 -5.16 -71.28
CA ASN A 352 -39.61 -5.23 -72.67
C ASN A 352 -41.09 -5.52 -72.80
N LEU A 353 -41.85 -4.49 -72.94
CA LEU A 353 -43.22 -4.60 -73.45
C LEU A 353 -43.20 -4.75 -74.95
N ASN A 354 -43.21 -5.97 -75.41
CA ASN A 354 -43.65 -6.27 -76.74
C ASN A 354 -45.20 -6.23 -76.74
N THR A 355 -45.77 -5.23 -77.31
CA THR A 355 -47.14 -5.20 -77.74
C THR A 355 -47.32 -6.00 -79.04
N PRO A 356 -48.20 -6.96 -79.12
CA PRO A 356 -48.59 -7.53 -80.43
C PRO A 356 -49.60 -6.60 -81.06
N ARG A 357 -49.36 -6.22 -82.31
CA ARG A 357 -50.36 -5.69 -83.22
C ARG A 357 -51.34 -6.82 -83.62
N LYS A 358 -52.55 -6.65 -83.37
CA LYS A 358 -53.78 -6.61 -84.21
C LYS A 358 -55.00 -6.72 -83.34
#